data_ddbac616f2e82d871a6e93f17771c78f
#
_entry.id   ddbac616f2e82d871a6e93f17771c78f
#
_cell.length_a   1.000
_cell.length_b   1.000
_cell.length_c   1.000
_cell.angle_alpha   90.00
_cell.angle_beta   90.00
_cell.angle_gamma   90.00
#
_symmetry.space_group_name_H-M   'P 1'
#
loop_
_entity.id
_entity.type
_entity.pdbx_description
1 polymer ?
#
loop_
_entity_poly.entity_id
_entity_poly.type
_entity_poly.pdbx_seq_one_letter_code
_entity_poly.pdbx_strand_id
1 'polypeptide(L)'
;MGSGKGEDTLIGFFGRVSYGFADKYNVLLSIRREGSSKFGENNKWGSFPSVSLGWTISNEKFMEGTRSWLDNLKLRAGFGVTGVIPGARYLSLTTWALGSPYYYDNGTWKQGLKVDHNPKPHQKWEKSTEYNVGIDFAVLGDRIWGSIDLYHKKTVDMLWEYDVPVPPNLYPRTMANVGEMRNQGIEVAINAIPVRTNDFEWKTTATFAHNATKLLSLSNDLYETANRHYIAYLGEPISLSTQIMEVGKPLGQWYGLKSVGVSENGLWMIENPATGEIVEFNDNMLTDKETWYQNLGNAIPKVNVGWSNTLKYKNFDLNMQFTGQFGFKILNEARAYYQNNAVTYNRLKDAAEAPYGDGNVLKPAQKQTFVSYYLSNGNFFKLSNLTLGYNIPLKENKYIKAARVYASADNVFTITAYNGLDPELSNGDPQYSGIDQRDKYPTIHTYTFGLNVTF
;
A
#
# COMPACT_ATOMS: atom_id res chain seq x y z
N MET A 1 23.31 24.93 -17.79
CA MET A 1 22.91 23.50 -17.72
C MET A 1 23.86 22.79 -16.77
N GLY A 2 23.34 22.08 -15.76
CA GLY A 2 24.13 21.22 -14.89
C GLY A 2 24.02 19.76 -15.35
N SER A 3 25.09 18.98 -15.25
CA SER A 3 25.07 17.54 -15.45
C SER A 3 25.48 16.82 -14.18
N GLY A 4 24.85 15.71 -13.86
CA GLY A 4 25.17 14.89 -12.72
C GLY A 4 25.39 13.44 -13.14
N LYS A 5 26.38 12.74 -12.54
CA LYS A 5 26.63 11.32 -12.73
C LYS A 5 26.51 10.61 -11.38
N GLY A 6 25.69 9.57 -11.31
CA GLY A 6 25.58 8.70 -10.15
C GLY A 6 25.93 7.26 -10.51
N GLU A 7 26.77 6.61 -9.71
CA GLU A 7 27.16 5.22 -9.88
C GLU A 7 26.89 4.42 -8.62
N ASP A 8 26.42 3.20 -8.77
CA ASP A 8 26.33 2.22 -7.71
C ASP A 8 26.66 0.83 -8.24
N THR A 9 27.27 0.01 -7.40
CA THR A 9 27.68 -1.35 -7.73
C THR A 9 26.95 -2.32 -6.83
N LEU A 10 26.40 -3.37 -7.45
CA LEU A 10 25.74 -4.48 -6.78
C LEU A 10 26.39 -5.78 -7.23
N ILE A 11 26.78 -6.61 -6.27
CA ILE A 11 27.36 -7.94 -6.52
C ILE A 11 26.56 -8.95 -5.70
N GLY A 12 26.13 -10.04 -6.33
CA GLY A 12 25.35 -11.08 -5.66
C GLY A 12 25.82 -12.49 -6.01
N PHE A 13 25.91 -13.32 -4.99
CA PHE A 13 26.12 -14.76 -5.11
C PHE A 13 24.88 -15.48 -4.57
N PHE A 14 24.46 -16.55 -5.23
CA PHE A 14 23.35 -17.36 -4.74
C PHE A 14 23.65 -18.84 -4.90
N GLY A 15 23.12 -19.63 -3.96
CA GLY A 15 23.11 -21.07 -4.01
C GLY A 15 21.69 -21.57 -3.70
N ARG A 16 21.25 -22.62 -4.39
CA ARG A 16 19.92 -23.23 -4.20
C ARG A 16 20.02 -24.73 -4.32
N VAL A 17 19.39 -25.42 -3.38
CA VAL A 17 19.22 -26.87 -3.37
C VAL A 17 17.74 -27.19 -3.26
N SER A 18 17.24 -28.03 -4.19
CA SER A 18 15.88 -28.52 -4.19
C SER A 18 15.93 -30.05 -4.09
N TYR A 19 15.22 -30.60 -3.15
CA TYR A 19 15.13 -32.04 -2.93
C TYR A 19 13.69 -32.48 -2.80
N GLY A 20 13.30 -33.46 -3.61
CA GLY A 20 11.99 -34.10 -3.54
C GLY A 20 12.16 -35.57 -3.20
N PHE A 21 11.35 -36.09 -2.29
CA PHE A 21 11.37 -37.50 -1.91
C PHE A 21 9.98 -38.12 -1.95
N ALA A 22 9.84 -39.23 -2.70
CA ALA A 22 8.66 -40.05 -2.81
C ALA A 22 7.37 -39.31 -3.21
N ASP A 23 7.48 -38.18 -3.94
CA ASP A 23 6.37 -37.27 -4.26
C ASP A 23 5.58 -36.76 -3.04
N LYS A 24 6.15 -36.90 -1.83
CA LYS A 24 5.54 -36.54 -0.55
C LYS A 24 6.23 -35.34 0.09
N TYR A 25 7.55 -35.35 0.13
CA TYR A 25 8.33 -34.36 0.86
C TYR A 25 9.16 -33.54 -0.12
N ASN A 26 9.05 -32.23 0.00
CA ASN A 26 9.80 -31.29 -0.80
C ASN A 26 10.55 -30.34 0.13
N VAL A 27 11.84 -30.18 -0.09
CA VAL A 27 12.70 -29.24 0.65
C VAL A 27 13.38 -28.34 -0.35
N LEU A 28 13.29 -27.05 -0.11
CA LEU A 28 14.02 -26.03 -0.87
C LEU A 28 14.85 -25.22 0.12
N LEU A 29 16.15 -25.23 -0.09
CA LEU A 29 17.10 -24.39 0.65
C LEU A 29 17.70 -23.38 -0.32
N SER A 30 17.75 -22.12 0.05
CA SER A 30 18.51 -21.15 -0.72
C SER A 30 19.21 -20.14 0.18
N ILE A 31 20.33 -19.64 -0.30
CA ILE A 31 21.06 -18.54 0.30
C ILE A 31 21.49 -17.57 -0.78
N ARG A 32 21.25 -16.30 -0.52
CA ARG A 32 21.79 -15.20 -1.34
C ARG A 32 22.68 -14.34 -0.45
N ARG A 33 23.90 -14.09 -0.92
CA ARG A 33 24.81 -13.12 -0.33
C ARG A 33 25.04 -11.99 -1.32
N GLU A 34 24.71 -10.78 -0.88
CA GLU A 34 24.68 -9.61 -1.76
C GLU A 34 25.42 -8.43 -1.12
N GLY A 35 26.22 -7.75 -1.93
CA GLY A 35 27.00 -6.58 -1.54
C GLY A 35 26.66 -5.37 -2.40
N SER A 36 26.45 -4.21 -1.75
CA SER A 36 26.16 -2.96 -2.45
C SER A 36 27.06 -1.83 -1.98
N SER A 37 27.52 -1.01 -2.94
CA SER A 37 28.31 0.19 -2.67
C SER A 37 27.55 1.31 -1.95
N LYS A 38 26.21 1.20 -1.86
CA LYS A 38 25.34 2.18 -1.19
C LYS A 38 25.45 2.15 0.33
N PHE A 39 26.00 1.08 0.90
CA PHE A 39 26.12 0.89 2.34
C PHE A 39 27.48 1.33 2.89
N GLY A 40 27.52 1.51 4.22
CA GLY A 40 28.75 1.80 4.93
C GLY A 40 29.81 0.70 4.80
N GLU A 41 31.06 1.03 5.03
CA GLU A 41 32.22 0.17 4.74
C GLU A 41 32.06 -1.25 5.31
N ASN A 42 31.61 -1.37 6.56
CA ASN A 42 31.48 -2.65 7.25
C ASN A 42 30.10 -3.33 7.05
N ASN A 43 29.17 -2.70 6.32
CA ASN A 43 27.79 -3.15 6.17
C ASN A 43 27.39 -3.42 4.72
N LYS A 44 28.35 -3.43 3.79
CA LYS A 44 28.09 -3.60 2.36
C LYS A 44 27.43 -4.94 2.05
N TRP A 45 27.75 -6.00 2.79
CA TRP A 45 27.30 -7.35 2.52
C TRP A 45 26.13 -7.79 3.41
N GLY A 46 25.05 -8.25 2.79
CA GLY A 46 23.92 -8.91 3.43
C GLY A 46 23.86 -10.40 3.08
N SER A 47 23.36 -11.24 4.00
CA SER A 47 23.09 -12.66 3.75
C SER A 47 21.60 -12.90 3.95
N PHE A 48 20.96 -13.57 2.98
CA PHE A 48 19.52 -13.74 2.88
C PHE A 48 19.21 -15.23 2.68
N PRO A 49 19.15 -16.02 3.75
CA PRO A 49 18.76 -17.43 3.70
C PRO A 49 17.26 -17.58 3.53
N SER A 50 16.84 -18.68 2.91
CA SER A 50 15.45 -19.13 2.91
C SER A 50 15.35 -20.65 2.92
N VAL A 51 14.26 -21.14 3.55
CA VAL A 51 13.90 -22.54 3.63
C VAL A 51 12.42 -22.67 3.30
N SER A 52 12.07 -23.61 2.44
CA SER A 52 10.68 -23.97 2.17
C SER A 52 10.53 -25.49 2.27
N LEU A 53 9.51 -25.89 3.02
CA LEU A 53 9.16 -27.28 3.27
C LEU A 53 7.76 -27.53 2.71
N GLY A 54 7.57 -28.66 2.06
CA GLY A 54 6.27 -29.11 1.58
C GLY A 54 6.05 -30.57 1.90
N TRP A 55 4.88 -30.88 2.45
CA TRP A 55 4.45 -32.25 2.70
C TRP A 55 3.12 -32.49 2.01
N THR A 56 3.13 -33.35 0.98
CA THR A 56 1.94 -33.79 0.26
C THR A 56 1.29 -34.92 1.06
N ILE A 57 0.40 -34.55 1.96
CA ILE A 57 -0.26 -35.47 2.92
C ILE A 57 -1.14 -36.47 2.16
N SER A 58 -1.82 -36.03 1.09
CA SER A 58 -2.66 -36.88 0.26
C SER A 58 -1.94 -38.10 -0.34
N ASN A 59 -0.59 -38.04 -0.47
CA ASN A 59 0.22 -39.14 -0.97
C ASN A 59 0.63 -40.16 0.12
N GLU A 60 0.24 -39.93 1.37
CA GLU A 60 0.52 -40.87 2.45
C GLU A 60 -0.42 -42.08 2.43
N LYS A 61 0.07 -43.23 2.86
CA LYS A 61 -0.70 -44.49 2.90
C LYS A 61 -1.96 -44.37 3.74
N PHE A 62 -1.91 -43.64 4.86
CA PHE A 62 -3.07 -43.47 5.75
C PHE A 62 -4.17 -42.61 5.12
N MET A 63 -3.89 -41.92 4.00
CA MET A 63 -4.86 -41.09 3.25
C MET A 63 -5.50 -41.84 2.07
N GLU A 64 -5.15 -43.10 1.82
CA GLU A 64 -5.70 -43.88 0.70
C GLU A 64 -7.22 -43.94 0.68
N GLY A 65 -7.85 -44.01 1.87
CA GLY A 65 -9.30 -44.05 2.02
C GLY A 65 -10.02 -42.73 1.65
N THR A 66 -9.30 -41.64 1.52
CA THR A 66 -9.88 -40.31 1.18
C THR A 66 -9.83 -39.98 -0.31
N ARG A 67 -9.14 -40.76 -1.12
CA ARG A 67 -8.91 -40.50 -2.57
C ARG A 67 -10.18 -40.37 -3.42
N SER A 68 -11.31 -40.84 -2.89
CA SER A 68 -12.60 -40.69 -3.61
C SER A 68 -13.13 -39.28 -3.66
N TRP A 69 -12.66 -38.38 -2.79
CA TRP A 69 -13.11 -37.00 -2.70
C TRP A 69 -11.98 -35.97 -2.51
N LEU A 70 -10.81 -36.40 -1.99
CA LEU A 70 -9.65 -35.55 -1.73
C LEU A 70 -8.55 -35.88 -2.75
N ASP A 71 -8.37 -34.99 -3.71
CA ASP A 71 -7.40 -35.14 -4.80
C ASP A 71 -6.00 -34.69 -4.36
N ASN A 72 -5.90 -33.60 -3.62
CA ASN A 72 -4.63 -33.09 -3.09
C ASN A 72 -4.83 -32.45 -1.71
N LEU A 73 -3.90 -32.73 -0.81
CA LEU A 73 -3.73 -32.00 0.45
C LEU A 73 -2.23 -31.86 0.71
N LYS A 74 -1.75 -30.62 0.69
CA LYS A 74 -0.34 -30.30 0.90
C LYS A 74 -0.19 -29.23 1.98
N LEU A 75 0.64 -29.52 2.96
CA LEU A 75 1.08 -28.58 3.98
C LEU A 75 2.39 -27.94 3.52
N ARG A 76 2.48 -26.63 3.66
CA ARG A 76 3.69 -25.82 3.36
C ARG A 76 4.13 -25.07 4.60
N ALA A 77 5.45 -24.97 4.81
CA ALA A 77 6.04 -24.10 5.79
C ALA A 77 7.25 -23.40 5.16
N GLY A 78 7.37 -22.10 5.37
CA GLY A 78 8.41 -21.27 4.80
C GLY A 78 9.05 -20.36 5.83
N PHE A 79 10.33 -20.14 5.67
CA PHE A 79 11.11 -19.13 6.35
C PHE A 79 11.98 -18.41 5.31
N GLY A 80 12.03 -17.08 5.35
CA GLY A 80 12.87 -16.33 4.46
C GLY A 80 13.32 -15.00 5.04
N VAL A 81 14.54 -14.62 4.70
CA VAL A 81 15.08 -13.29 4.97
C VAL A 81 15.30 -12.56 3.66
N THR A 82 14.83 -11.33 3.57
CA THR A 82 15.04 -10.44 2.42
C THR A 82 15.67 -9.13 2.86
N GLY A 83 16.42 -8.50 1.98
CA GLY A 83 17.05 -7.21 2.23
C GLY A 83 16.57 -6.14 1.26
N VAL A 84 16.48 -4.91 1.74
CA VAL A 84 16.14 -3.73 0.93
C VAL A 84 17.35 -2.80 0.86
N ILE A 85 17.61 -2.28 -0.35
CA ILE A 85 18.67 -1.32 -0.63
C ILE A 85 18.04 0.09 -0.64
N PRO A 86 18.66 1.10 0.02
CA PRO A 86 18.16 2.47 -0.01
C PRO A 86 18.10 3.02 -1.44
N GLY A 87 17.08 3.82 -1.74
CA GLY A 87 16.96 4.48 -3.04
C GLY A 87 18.10 5.46 -3.31
N ALA A 88 18.46 6.26 -2.31
CA ALA A 88 19.52 7.26 -2.42
C ALA A 88 20.92 6.64 -2.46
N ARG A 89 21.82 7.29 -3.20
CA ARG A 89 23.23 6.94 -3.32
C ARG A 89 24.06 7.78 -2.37
N TYR A 90 25.26 7.27 -2.04
CA TYR A 90 26.31 8.01 -1.30
C TYR A 90 25.94 8.46 0.12
N LEU A 91 24.83 7.98 0.70
CA LEU A 91 24.42 8.33 2.07
C LEU A 91 25.48 8.01 3.11
N SER A 92 26.33 7.02 2.88
CA SER A 92 27.42 6.62 3.77
C SER A 92 28.68 7.48 3.66
N LEU A 93 28.76 8.35 2.64
CA LEU A 93 29.92 9.15 2.31
C LEU A 93 29.65 10.63 2.60
N THR A 94 30.70 11.41 2.83
CA THR A 94 30.62 12.88 2.80
C THR A 94 30.66 13.33 1.35
N THR A 95 29.56 13.92 0.87
CA THR A 95 29.46 14.52 -0.46
C THR A 95 29.37 16.04 -0.36
N TRP A 96 29.79 16.72 -1.43
CA TRP A 96 29.83 18.15 -1.50
C TRP A 96 28.91 18.67 -2.59
N ALA A 97 28.11 19.67 -2.27
CA ALA A 97 27.27 20.41 -3.19
C ALA A 97 27.77 21.83 -3.35
N LEU A 98 27.42 22.46 -4.47
CA LEU A 98 27.64 23.89 -4.64
C LEU A 98 26.77 24.63 -3.62
N GLY A 99 27.40 25.39 -2.77
CA GLY A 99 26.77 26.09 -1.66
C GLY A 99 26.35 27.51 -2.04
N SER A 100 25.41 28.03 -1.30
CA SER A 100 25.16 29.44 -1.09
C SER A 100 25.57 29.69 0.38
N PRO A 101 26.36 30.65 0.73
CA PRO A 101 26.61 31.89 0.00
C PRO A 101 27.83 31.85 -0.94
N TYR A 102 27.86 32.78 -1.86
CA TYR A 102 29.05 33.19 -2.58
C TYR A 102 29.95 33.99 -1.64
N TYR A 103 31.26 33.89 -1.81
CA TYR A 103 32.21 34.76 -1.14
C TYR A 103 32.98 35.59 -2.16
N TYR A 104 33.36 36.81 -1.75
CA TYR A 104 34.07 37.76 -2.60
C TYR A 104 35.56 37.61 -2.32
N ASP A 105 36.35 37.32 -3.37
CA ASP A 105 37.78 37.15 -3.29
C ASP A 105 38.45 37.80 -4.50
N ASN A 106 39.40 38.71 -4.24
CA ASN A 106 40.19 39.42 -5.27
C ASN A 106 39.35 40.00 -6.42
N GLY A 107 38.25 40.69 -6.14
CA GLY A 107 37.41 41.34 -7.13
C GLY A 107 36.39 40.43 -7.80
N THR A 108 36.30 39.15 -7.45
CA THR A 108 35.36 38.18 -8.03
C THR A 108 34.54 37.46 -6.98
N TRP A 109 33.25 37.23 -7.33
CA TRP A 109 32.37 36.37 -6.54
C TRP A 109 32.67 34.91 -6.86
N LYS A 110 32.99 34.12 -5.82
CA LYS A 110 33.23 32.68 -5.93
C LYS A 110 32.14 31.92 -5.20
N GLN A 111 31.68 30.84 -5.80
CA GLN A 111 30.70 29.94 -5.17
C GLN A 111 31.39 29.03 -4.17
N GLY A 112 30.85 28.99 -2.96
CA GLY A 112 31.33 28.09 -1.91
C GLY A 112 30.88 26.65 -2.15
N LEU A 113 31.56 25.71 -1.47
CA LEU A 113 31.14 24.33 -1.34
C LEU A 113 30.57 24.12 0.07
N LYS A 114 29.54 23.29 0.16
CA LYS A 114 28.99 22.82 1.43
C LYS A 114 28.85 21.30 1.40
N VAL A 115 28.91 20.68 2.55
CA VAL A 115 28.53 19.26 2.68
C VAL A 115 27.06 19.12 2.30
N ASP A 116 26.70 18.08 1.58
CA ASP A 116 25.37 17.91 0.98
C ASP A 116 24.35 17.35 1.99
N HIS A 117 24.78 16.49 2.90
CA HIS A 117 23.94 15.84 3.90
C HIS A 117 24.79 15.37 5.11
N ASN A 118 24.13 14.93 6.17
CA ASN A 118 24.81 14.25 7.28
C ASN A 118 25.23 12.84 6.83
N PRO A 119 26.54 12.50 6.75
CA PRO A 119 27.02 11.20 6.28
C PRO A 119 26.63 10.08 7.25
N LYS A 120 26.38 8.88 6.71
CA LYS A 120 25.94 7.68 7.43
C LYS A 120 26.94 6.52 7.26
N PRO A 121 28.14 6.57 7.88
CA PRO A 121 29.15 5.54 7.68
C PRO A 121 28.70 4.14 8.14
N HIS A 122 27.69 4.05 8.99
CA HIS A 122 27.11 2.79 9.50
C HIS A 122 25.83 2.36 8.79
N GLN A 123 25.49 2.97 7.64
CA GLN A 123 24.35 2.58 6.82
C GLN A 123 24.36 1.08 6.53
N LYS A 124 23.26 0.39 6.81
CA LYS A 124 23.13 -1.06 6.63
C LYS A 124 21.82 -1.45 5.94
N TRP A 125 21.70 -2.72 5.58
CA TRP A 125 20.52 -3.31 4.96
C TRP A 125 19.31 -3.24 5.89
N GLU A 126 18.18 -2.80 5.38
CA GLU A 126 16.87 -3.08 5.97
C GLU A 126 16.57 -4.55 5.75
N LYS A 127 16.15 -5.28 6.78
CA LYS A 127 15.91 -6.72 6.72
C LYS A 127 14.49 -7.05 7.08
N SER A 128 13.86 -7.86 6.24
CA SER A 128 12.56 -8.47 6.52
C SER A 128 12.73 -9.97 6.72
N THR A 129 12.26 -10.46 7.84
CA THR A 129 12.17 -11.90 8.16
C THR A 129 10.72 -12.31 8.12
N GLU A 130 10.42 -13.34 7.33
CA GLU A 130 9.06 -13.85 7.13
C GLU A 130 8.96 -15.33 7.46
N TYR A 131 7.91 -15.69 8.17
CA TYR A 131 7.43 -17.05 8.40
C TYR A 131 6.08 -17.20 7.72
N ASN A 132 5.92 -18.27 6.96
CA ASN A 132 4.66 -18.61 6.29
C ASN A 132 4.30 -20.06 6.57
N VAL A 133 3.02 -20.32 6.81
CA VAL A 133 2.45 -21.66 6.87
C VAL A 133 1.21 -21.66 5.99
N GLY A 134 1.13 -22.63 5.08
CA GLY A 134 0.04 -22.71 4.12
C GLY A 134 -0.45 -24.13 3.90
N ILE A 135 -1.69 -24.23 3.49
CA ILE A 135 -2.35 -25.48 3.08
C ILE A 135 -2.83 -25.30 1.64
N ASP A 136 -2.44 -26.22 0.76
CA ASP A 136 -3.03 -26.36 -0.58
C ASP A 136 -3.97 -27.57 -0.56
N PHE A 137 -5.14 -27.43 -1.14
CA PHE A 137 -6.11 -28.49 -1.23
C PHE A 137 -6.76 -28.57 -2.62
N ALA A 138 -7.16 -29.79 -3.02
CA ALA A 138 -8.03 -30.04 -4.16
C ALA A 138 -8.99 -31.18 -3.85
N VAL A 139 -10.23 -31.01 -4.21
CA VAL A 139 -11.30 -31.97 -3.89
C VAL A 139 -12.27 -32.17 -5.06
N LEU A 140 -13.01 -33.28 -5.03
CA LEU A 140 -14.09 -33.62 -5.97
C LEU A 140 -13.61 -33.72 -7.45
N GLY A 141 -12.48 -34.37 -7.68
CA GLY A 141 -11.89 -34.52 -9.02
C GLY A 141 -11.41 -33.17 -9.57
N ASP A 142 -10.67 -32.42 -8.75
CA ASP A 142 -10.15 -31.08 -9.04
C ASP A 142 -11.25 -30.06 -9.40
N ARG A 143 -12.49 -30.28 -8.93
CA ARG A 143 -13.55 -29.28 -9.13
C ARG A 143 -13.45 -28.10 -8.18
N ILE A 144 -12.88 -28.29 -7.00
CA ILE A 144 -12.64 -27.21 -6.04
C ILE A 144 -11.21 -27.36 -5.56
N TRP A 145 -10.42 -26.29 -5.70
CA TRP A 145 -9.05 -26.25 -5.19
C TRP A 145 -8.69 -24.86 -4.68
N GLY A 146 -7.71 -24.79 -3.83
CA GLY A 146 -7.30 -23.50 -3.28
C GLY A 146 -6.12 -23.59 -2.33
N SER A 147 -5.82 -22.44 -1.74
CA SER A 147 -4.83 -22.31 -0.68
C SER A 147 -5.32 -21.43 0.46
N ILE A 148 -4.80 -21.69 1.64
CA ILE A 148 -4.93 -20.87 2.84
C ILE A 148 -3.53 -20.65 3.36
N ASP A 149 -3.09 -19.41 3.47
CA ASP A 149 -1.77 -19.01 3.93
C ASP A 149 -1.87 -18.10 5.14
N LEU A 150 -1.06 -18.37 6.15
CA LEU A 150 -0.84 -17.53 7.32
C LEU A 150 0.60 -17.05 7.29
N TYR A 151 0.82 -15.75 7.43
CA TYR A 151 2.16 -15.20 7.43
C TYR A 151 2.40 -14.25 8.60
N HIS A 152 3.67 -14.19 9.00
CA HIS A 152 4.20 -13.26 9.97
C HIS A 152 5.53 -12.72 9.46
N LYS A 153 5.60 -11.41 9.23
CA LYS A 153 6.78 -10.70 8.71
C LYS A 153 7.20 -9.63 9.70
N LYS A 154 8.46 -9.65 10.09
CA LYS A 154 9.10 -8.59 10.86
C LYS A 154 10.15 -7.91 10.00
N THR A 155 10.07 -6.57 9.87
CA THR A 155 11.06 -5.74 9.22
C THR A 155 11.80 -4.96 10.30
N VAL A 156 13.13 -5.00 10.26
CA VAL A 156 14.03 -4.31 11.18
C VAL A 156 15.02 -3.44 10.42
N ASP A 157 15.64 -2.51 11.11
CA ASP A 157 16.61 -1.58 10.52
C ASP A 157 16.01 -0.74 9.38
N MET A 158 14.69 -0.46 9.46
CA MET A 158 14.02 0.39 8.47
C MET A 158 14.67 1.75 8.42
N LEU A 159 14.87 2.24 7.20
CA LEU A 159 15.41 3.57 6.96
C LEU A 159 14.33 4.63 7.19
N TRP A 160 14.64 5.55 8.09
CA TRP A 160 13.79 6.67 8.39
C TRP A 160 14.60 7.97 8.52
N GLU A 161 13.99 9.11 8.21
CA GLU A 161 14.59 10.41 8.39
C GLU A 161 14.32 10.92 9.81
N TYR A 162 15.36 11.30 10.54
CA TYR A 162 15.30 11.79 11.91
C TYR A 162 15.74 13.23 12.00
N ASP A 163 15.06 14.00 12.85
CA ASP A 163 15.52 15.30 13.27
C ASP A 163 16.70 15.12 14.25
N VAL A 164 17.78 15.87 14.03
CA VAL A 164 19.00 15.84 14.84
C VAL A 164 19.43 17.27 15.18
N PRO A 165 20.06 17.49 16.36
CA PRO A 165 20.50 18.82 16.76
C PRO A 165 21.60 19.36 15.84
N VAL A 166 21.56 20.66 15.60
CA VAL A 166 22.59 21.42 14.89
C VAL A 166 23.08 22.54 15.81
N PRO A 167 24.38 22.58 16.19
CA PRO A 167 25.43 21.56 16.09
C PRO A 167 25.15 20.37 17.00
N PRO A 168 25.85 19.21 16.91
CA PRO A 168 27.06 18.98 16.10
C PRO A 168 26.82 18.53 14.67
N ASN A 169 25.57 18.19 14.29
CA ASN A 169 25.24 17.81 12.92
C ASN A 169 25.28 19.03 12.00
N LEU A 170 25.57 18.80 10.72
CA LEU A 170 25.59 19.85 9.70
C LEU A 170 24.19 20.23 9.20
N TYR A 171 23.27 19.26 9.25
CA TYR A 171 21.88 19.39 8.84
C TYR A 171 20.94 18.96 9.95
N PRO A 172 19.73 19.55 10.04
CA PRO A 172 18.77 19.22 11.09
C PRO A 172 18.13 17.83 10.93
N ARG A 173 18.42 17.15 9.81
CA ARG A 173 17.86 15.82 9.52
C ARG A 173 18.91 14.84 9.06
N THR A 174 18.63 13.57 9.33
CA THR A 174 19.51 12.47 8.98
C THR A 174 18.74 11.19 8.75
N MET A 175 19.18 10.38 7.76
CA MET A 175 18.64 9.03 7.54
C MET A 175 19.32 8.06 8.51
N ALA A 176 18.56 7.19 9.18
CA ALA A 176 19.10 6.16 10.06
C ALA A 176 18.33 4.84 9.94
N ASN A 177 19.03 3.72 10.22
CA ASN A 177 18.42 2.38 10.27
C ASN A 177 17.91 2.12 11.69
N VAL A 178 16.66 2.47 11.98
CA VAL A 178 16.14 2.48 13.36
C VAL A 178 14.78 1.83 13.51
N GLY A 179 13.91 1.98 12.50
CA GLY A 179 12.53 1.53 12.60
C GLY A 179 12.38 0.01 12.63
N GLU A 180 11.38 -0.44 13.35
CA GLU A 180 10.91 -1.83 13.31
C GLU A 180 9.41 -1.90 13.08
N MET A 181 8.98 -2.82 12.22
CA MET A 181 7.59 -3.03 11.88
C MET A 181 7.25 -4.52 11.82
N ARG A 182 6.03 -4.85 12.20
CA ARG A 182 5.46 -6.18 12.02
C ARG A 182 4.28 -6.10 11.06
N ASN A 183 4.20 -7.11 10.18
CA ASN A 183 3.08 -7.34 9.30
C ASN A 183 2.65 -8.82 9.42
N GLN A 184 1.38 -9.09 9.60
CA GLN A 184 0.85 -10.44 9.71
C GLN A 184 -0.54 -10.52 9.09
N GLY A 185 -0.89 -11.67 8.56
CA GLY A 185 -2.18 -11.81 7.91
C GLY A 185 -2.55 -13.22 7.54
N ILE A 186 -3.72 -13.31 6.94
CA ILE A 186 -4.28 -14.51 6.32
C ILE A 186 -4.65 -14.20 4.88
N GLU A 187 -4.30 -15.11 3.99
CA GLU A 187 -4.66 -15.07 2.57
C GLU A 187 -5.38 -16.38 2.23
N VAL A 188 -6.47 -16.27 1.49
CA VAL A 188 -7.28 -17.40 1.05
C VAL A 188 -7.54 -17.24 -0.45
N ALA A 189 -7.28 -18.30 -1.22
CA ALA A 189 -7.65 -18.39 -2.62
C ALA A 189 -8.45 -19.66 -2.84
N ILE A 190 -9.66 -19.53 -3.37
CA ILE A 190 -10.53 -20.66 -3.70
C ILE A 190 -10.89 -20.58 -5.16
N ASN A 191 -10.66 -21.68 -5.86
CA ASN A 191 -11.04 -21.87 -7.26
C ASN A 191 -12.09 -22.97 -7.33
N ALA A 192 -13.06 -22.82 -8.20
CA ALA A 192 -14.08 -23.85 -8.44
C ALA A 192 -14.48 -23.90 -9.90
N ILE A 193 -14.90 -25.09 -10.32
CA ILE A 193 -15.62 -25.33 -11.56
C ILE A 193 -17.01 -25.87 -11.20
N PRO A 194 -17.96 -25.00 -10.81
CA PRO A 194 -19.26 -25.42 -10.32
C PRO A 194 -20.05 -26.21 -11.37
N VAL A 195 -19.92 -25.80 -12.63
CA VAL A 195 -20.62 -26.42 -13.77
C VAL A 195 -19.63 -26.68 -14.89
N ARG A 196 -19.63 -27.94 -15.37
CA ARG A 196 -18.92 -28.34 -16.59
C ARG A 196 -19.77 -29.36 -17.34
N THR A 197 -20.20 -28.95 -18.54
CA THR A 197 -20.91 -29.81 -19.51
C THR A 197 -20.18 -29.75 -20.84
N ASN A 198 -20.69 -30.44 -21.85
CA ASN A 198 -20.07 -30.40 -23.19
C ASN A 198 -20.07 -29.00 -23.81
N ASP A 199 -21.13 -28.23 -23.55
CA ASP A 199 -21.34 -26.91 -24.18
C ASP A 199 -21.06 -25.74 -23.20
N PHE A 200 -21.09 -25.97 -21.90
CA PHE A 200 -20.97 -24.90 -20.89
C PHE A 200 -19.98 -25.23 -19.80
N GLU A 201 -19.07 -24.29 -19.52
CA GLU A 201 -18.15 -24.33 -18.39
C GLU A 201 -18.21 -23.01 -17.61
N TRP A 202 -18.40 -23.11 -16.30
CA TRP A 202 -18.23 -21.99 -15.39
C TRP A 202 -17.05 -22.26 -14.46
N LYS A 203 -16.02 -21.41 -14.53
CA LYS A 203 -14.91 -21.37 -13.60
C LYS A 203 -14.97 -20.09 -12.78
N THR A 204 -14.79 -20.19 -11.46
CA THR A 204 -14.78 -19.05 -10.56
C THR A 204 -13.57 -19.11 -9.63
N THR A 205 -13.02 -17.94 -9.30
CA THR A 205 -11.92 -17.78 -8.35
C THR A 205 -12.29 -16.67 -7.37
N ALA A 206 -12.25 -16.96 -6.08
CA ALA A 206 -12.41 -15.97 -5.01
C ALA A 206 -11.11 -15.87 -4.21
N THR A 207 -10.68 -14.65 -3.94
CA THR A 207 -9.53 -14.35 -3.08
C THR A 207 -9.96 -13.46 -1.92
N PHE A 208 -9.38 -13.71 -0.76
CA PHE A 208 -9.58 -12.93 0.45
C PHE A 208 -8.22 -12.72 1.11
N ALA A 209 -7.92 -11.50 1.51
CA ALA A 209 -6.73 -11.17 2.28
C ALA A 209 -7.06 -10.23 3.43
N HIS A 210 -6.61 -10.59 4.62
CA HIS A 210 -6.63 -9.72 5.80
C HIS A 210 -5.20 -9.49 6.26
N ASN A 211 -4.83 -8.21 6.38
CA ASN A 211 -3.49 -7.78 6.76
C ASN A 211 -3.53 -6.85 7.96
N ALA A 212 -2.66 -7.08 8.94
CA ALA A 212 -2.50 -6.26 10.13
C ALA A 212 -1.05 -5.81 10.29
N THR A 213 -0.83 -4.51 10.23
CA THR A 213 0.47 -3.88 10.46
C THR A 213 0.58 -3.40 11.90
N LYS A 214 1.79 -3.36 12.44
CA LYS A 214 2.08 -2.75 13.73
C LYS A 214 3.49 -2.16 13.72
N LEU A 215 3.60 -0.88 14.05
CA LEU A 215 4.88 -0.24 14.29
C LEU A 215 5.42 -0.72 15.64
N LEU A 216 6.64 -1.25 15.68
CA LEU A 216 7.23 -1.81 16.90
C LEU A 216 8.21 -0.85 17.55
N SER A 217 8.99 -0.10 16.75
CA SER A 217 9.96 0.88 17.24
C SER A 217 10.22 1.97 16.20
N LEU A 218 10.55 3.16 16.67
CA LEU A 218 11.11 4.27 15.91
C LEU A 218 12.48 4.70 16.49
N SER A 219 13.01 3.99 17.47
CA SER A 219 14.23 4.33 18.20
C SER A 219 15.16 3.14 18.33
N ASN A 220 16.46 3.42 18.53
CA ASN A 220 17.48 2.46 18.93
C ASN A 220 18.45 3.14 19.91
N ASP A 221 19.51 2.44 20.31
CA ASP A 221 20.50 2.92 21.28
C ASP A 221 21.24 4.20 20.84
N LEU A 222 21.26 4.51 19.54
CA LEU A 222 21.96 5.67 18.98
C LEU A 222 21.02 6.84 18.65
N TYR A 223 19.76 6.54 18.38
CA TYR A 223 18.76 7.51 17.94
C TYR A 223 17.48 7.30 18.74
N GLU A 224 17.29 8.15 19.74
CA GLU A 224 16.06 8.20 20.51
C GLU A 224 15.17 9.29 19.93
N THR A 225 13.93 8.92 19.57
CA THR A 225 12.92 9.84 19.06
C THR A 225 11.64 9.72 19.88
N ALA A 226 10.72 10.67 19.68
CA ALA A 226 9.37 10.51 20.19
C ALA A 226 8.72 9.24 19.61
N ASN A 227 7.92 8.55 20.43
CA ASN A 227 7.18 7.36 20.03
C ASN A 227 6.09 7.63 18.98
N ARG A 228 6.01 8.86 18.47
CA ARG A 228 5.04 9.37 17.51
C ARG A 228 5.70 10.19 16.42
N HIS A 229 5.23 10.02 15.21
CA HIS A 229 5.64 10.84 14.07
C HIS A 229 4.41 11.19 13.22
N TYR A 230 4.24 12.49 12.91
CA TYR A 230 3.12 12.98 12.11
C TYR A 230 3.49 12.93 10.62
N ILE A 231 2.62 12.34 9.81
CA ILE A 231 2.81 12.15 8.37
C ILE A 231 1.59 12.61 7.57
N ALA A 232 1.64 12.45 6.25
CA ALA A 232 0.56 12.84 5.35
C ALA A 232 0.23 14.34 5.47
N TYR A 233 1.25 15.17 5.28
CA TYR A 233 1.14 16.62 5.37
C TYR A 233 0.35 17.19 4.19
N LEU A 234 -0.71 17.91 4.49
CA LEU A 234 -1.44 18.72 3.53
C LEU A 234 -0.78 20.10 3.44
N GLY A 235 -0.57 20.57 2.21
CA GLY A 235 0.01 21.90 1.95
C GLY A 235 -0.89 23.06 2.35
N GLU A 236 -0.42 24.27 2.06
CA GLU A 236 -1.20 25.48 2.29
C GLU A 236 -2.57 25.44 1.60
N PRO A 237 -3.60 26.05 2.21
CA PRO A 237 -3.59 26.80 3.49
C PRO A 237 -3.88 25.91 4.73
N ILE A 238 -4.08 24.61 4.59
CA ILE A 238 -4.37 23.70 5.71
C ILE A 238 -3.13 23.51 6.59
N SER A 239 -1.97 23.23 5.98
CA SER A 239 -0.65 23.13 6.62
C SER A 239 -0.60 22.20 7.84
N LEU A 240 -1.28 21.04 7.76
CA LEU A 240 -1.40 20.05 8.83
C LEU A 240 -1.07 18.64 8.34
N SER A 241 -0.46 17.85 9.20
CA SER A 241 -0.37 16.40 9.03
C SER A 241 -1.71 15.75 9.43
N THR A 242 -2.15 14.78 8.66
CA THR A 242 -3.45 14.14 8.81
C THR A 242 -3.38 12.72 9.37
N GLN A 243 -2.20 12.14 9.38
CA GLN A 243 -1.94 10.79 9.90
C GLN A 243 -0.83 10.80 10.94
N ILE A 244 -0.83 9.75 11.77
CA ILE A 244 0.19 9.52 12.78
C ILE A 244 0.75 8.10 12.65
N MET A 245 2.06 7.99 12.79
CA MET A 245 2.74 6.74 13.12
C MET A 245 3.05 6.75 14.61
N GLU A 246 2.55 5.76 15.34
CA GLU A 246 2.73 5.63 16.78
C GLU A 246 3.21 4.22 17.11
N VAL A 247 4.23 4.11 17.95
CA VAL A 247 4.76 2.82 18.41
C VAL A 247 3.66 2.03 19.12
N GLY A 248 3.54 0.76 18.75
CA GLY A 248 2.51 -0.13 19.28
C GLY A 248 1.17 -0.09 18.52
N LYS A 249 1.01 0.81 17.54
CA LYS A 249 -0.23 0.99 16.76
C LYS A 249 -0.08 0.56 15.30
N PRO A 250 -1.21 0.35 14.57
CA PRO A 250 -1.20 0.12 13.13
C PRO A 250 -0.69 1.34 12.36
N LEU A 251 -0.16 1.14 11.16
CA LEU A 251 0.13 2.23 10.22
C LEU A 251 -1.16 2.77 9.59
N GLY A 252 -1.08 3.99 9.04
CA GLY A 252 -2.17 4.64 8.32
C GLY A 252 -3.29 5.17 9.21
N GLN A 253 -3.02 5.46 10.48
CA GLN A 253 -4.03 6.03 11.38
C GLN A 253 -4.30 7.49 11.01
N TRP A 254 -5.57 7.79 10.71
CA TRP A 254 -6.05 9.17 10.68
C TRP A 254 -6.03 9.75 12.09
N TYR A 255 -5.42 10.93 12.25
CA TYR A 255 -5.26 11.56 13.54
C TYR A 255 -5.50 13.05 13.43
N GLY A 256 -6.50 13.55 14.17
CA GLY A 256 -6.91 14.95 14.07
C GLY A 256 -8.14 15.26 14.92
N LEU A 257 -8.75 16.39 14.65
CA LEU A 257 -9.92 16.90 15.33
C LEU A 257 -11.18 16.13 14.90
N LYS A 258 -11.99 15.66 15.87
CA LYS A 258 -13.30 15.07 15.61
C LYS A 258 -14.37 16.16 15.60
N SER A 259 -14.86 16.50 14.42
CA SER A 259 -15.98 17.41 14.24
C SER A 259 -17.31 16.66 14.40
N VAL A 260 -18.27 17.29 15.06
CA VAL A 260 -19.61 16.73 15.37
C VAL A 260 -20.77 17.65 14.95
N GLY A 261 -20.47 18.83 14.44
CA GLY A 261 -21.45 19.81 14.00
C GLY A 261 -20.80 21.10 13.54
N VAL A 262 -21.65 22.08 13.24
CA VAL A 262 -21.28 23.47 12.97
C VAL A 262 -22.12 24.34 13.90
N SER A 263 -21.50 25.33 14.54
CA SER A 263 -22.20 26.27 15.45
C SER A 263 -22.99 27.33 14.68
N GLU A 264 -23.84 28.09 15.36
CA GLU A 264 -24.51 29.26 14.80
C GLU A 264 -23.53 30.35 14.34
N ASN A 265 -22.34 30.37 14.93
CA ASN A 265 -21.23 31.24 14.51
C ASN A 265 -20.56 30.77 13.22
N GLY A 266 -20.90 29.56 12.70
CA GLY A 266 -20.35 28.97 11.48
C GLY A 266 -18.95 28.40 11.67
N LEU A 267 -18.61 27.95 12.88
CA LEU A 267 -17.36 27.29 13.24
C LEU A 267 -17.60 25.80 13.48
N TRP A 268 -16.59 24.96 13.21
CA TRP A 268 -16.66 23.54 13.56
C TRP A 268 -16.90 23.35 15.06
N MET A 269 -17.81 22.45 15.41
CA MET A 269 -17.99 21.95 16.78
C MET A 269 -17.10 20.72 16.96
N ILE A 270 -16.16 20.81 17.88
CA ILE A 270 -15.09 19.81 18.10
C ILE A 270 -15.34 19.09 19.42
N GLU A 271 -15.31 17.77 19.40
CA GLU A 271 -15.40 16.90 20.58
C GLU A 271 -14.02 16.71 21.21
N ASN A 272 -13.90 17.03 22.49
CA ASN A 272 -12.72 16.70 23.31
C ASN A 272 -12.70 15.19 23.58
N PRO A 273 -11.63 14.45 23.20
CA PRO A 273 -11.58 13.00 23.34
C PRO A 273 -11.55 12.50 24.79
N ALA A 274 -11.11 13.32 25.76
CA ALA A 274 -10.98 12.93 27.16
C ALA A 274 -12.25 13.18 27.96
N THR A 275 -12.95 14.30 27.70
CA THR A 275 -14.12 14.73 28.46
C THR A 275 -15.44 14.48 27.73
N GLY A 276 -15.43 14.35 26.39
CA GLY A 276 -16.62 14.32 25.55
C GLY A 276 -17.30 15.70 25.40
N GLU A 277 -16.71 16.76 25.94
CA GLU A 277 -17.21 18.14 25.80
C GLU A 277 -17.14 18.58 24.34
N ILE A 278 -18.18 19.26 23.86
CA ILE A 278 -18.27 19.78 22.52
C ILE A 278 -18.13 21.31 22.57
N VAL A 279 -17.09 21.82 21.92
CA VAL A 279 -16.77 23.25 21.91
C VAL A 279 -16.52 23.76 20.49
N GLU A 280 -16.66 25.09 20.30
CA GLU A 280 -16.31 25.70 19.02
C GLU A 280 -14.80 25.60 18.75
N PHE A 281 -14.46 25.37 17.47
CA PHE A 281 -13.09 25.36 17.01
C PHE A 281 -12.38 26.68 17.32
N ASN A 282 -11.13 26.55 17.77
CA ASN A 282 -10.19 27.66 17.88
C ASN A 282 -8.78 27.19 17.47
N ASP A 283 -7.93 28.14 17.05
CA ASP A 283 -6.60 27.86 16.51
C ASP A 283 -5.67 27.14 17.51
N ASN A 284 -5.86 27.30 18.82
CA ASN A 284 -5.04 26.63 19.83
C ASN A 284 -5.19 25.10 19.79
N MET A 285 -6.33 24.58 19.30
CA MET A 285 -6.55 23.14 19.12
C MET A 285 -5.58 22.51 18.10
N LEU A 286 -5.07 23.28 17.16
CA LEU A 286 -4.11 22.80 16.15
C LEU A 286 -2.70 22.63 16.72
N THR A 287 -2.38 23.33 17.79
CA THR A 287 -1.08 23.25 18.48
C THR A 287 -1.13 22.33 19.68
N ASP A 288 -2.24 22.28 20.42
CA ASP A 288 -2.48 21.39 21.55
C ASP A 288 -3.07 20.05 21.11
N LYS A 289 -2.25 19.30 20.37
CA LYS A 289 -2.66 18.00 19.79
C LYS A 289 -2.93 16.93 20.87
N GLU A 290 -2.28 17.01 22.01
CA GLU A 290 -2.43 16.01 23.07
C GLU A 290 -3.85 16.08 23.70
N THR A 291 -4.42 17.27 23.79
CA THR A 291 -5.77 17.49 24.33
C THR A 291 -6.87 17.22 23.32
N TRP A 292 -6.67 17.57 22.04
CA TRP A 292 -7.76 17.67 21.07
C TRP A 292 -7.75 16.63 19.96
N TYR A 293 -6.58 16.05 19.64
CA TYR A 293 -6.48 15.10 18.55
C TYR A 293 -6.79 13.69 19.01
N GLN A 294 -7.43 12.92 18.14
CA GLN A 294 -7.77 11.52 18.40
C GLN A 294 -7.67 10.68 17.12
N ASN A 295 -7.69 9.36 17.30
CA ASN A 295 -7.75 8.42 16.18
C ASN A 295 -9.13 8.50 15.53
N LEU A 296 -9.14 8.83 14.23
CA LEU A 296 -10.35 9.00 13.43
C LEU A 296 -10.63 7.79 12.51
N GLY A 297 -9.84 6.73 12.60
CA GLY A 297 -9.91 5.54 11.77
C GLY A 297 -8.60 5.24 11.07
N ASN A 298 -8.63 4.43 10.03
CA ASN A 298 -7.44 3.98 9.32
C ASN A 298 -7.57 4.20 7.81
N ALA A 299 -6.48 4.58 7.15
CA ALA A 299 -6.37 4.79 5.71
C ALA A 299 -6.11 3.49 4.93
N ILE A 300 -5.59 2.45 5.61
CA ILE A 300 -5.22 1.19 4.99
C ILE A 300 -6.40 0.21 5.11
N PRO A 301 -6.84 -0.40 4.00
CA PRO A 301 -7.89 -1.42 4.04
C PRO A 301 -7.52 -2.60 4.94
N LYS A 302 -8.46 -3.05 5.77
CA LYS A 302 -8.29 -4.26 6.60
C LYS A 302 -8.49 -5.53 5.82
N VAL A 303 -9.36 -5.49 4.81
CA VAL A 303 -9.75 -6.64 4.00
C VAL A 303 -9.69 -6.26 2.53
N ASN A 304 -9.05 -7.12 1.74
CA ASN A 304 -9.05 -7.07 0.29
C ASN A 304 -9.74 -8.33 -0.24
N VAL A 305 -10.59 -8.19 -1.23
CA VAL A 305 -11.27 -9.30 -1.90
C VAL A 305 -11.11 -9.18 -3.42
N GLY A 306 -10.97 -10.33 -4.07
CA GLY A 306 -11.03 -10.45 -5.51
C GLY A 306 -12.02 -11.55 -5.88
N TRP A 307 -12.76 -11.37 -6.96
CA TRP A 307 -13.64 -12.40 -7.47
C TRP A 307 -13.64 -12.37 -9.01
N SER A 308 -13.21 -13.49 -9.60
CA SER A 308 -13.12 -13.64 -11.05
C SER A 308 -14.04 -14.76 -11.50
N ASN A 309 -14.74 -14.55 -12.62
CA ASN A 309 -15.59 -15.55 -13.25
C ASN A 309 -15.25 -15.66 -14.72
N THR A 310 -15.11 -16.88 -15.19
CA THR A 310 -15.02 -17.21 -16.61
C THR A 310 -16.15 -18.17 -16.96
N LEU A 311 -17.03 -17.74 -17.83
CA LEU A 311 -18.10 -18.56 -18.38
C LEU A 311 -17.80 -18.83 -19.87
N LYS A 312 -17.85 -20.09 -20.25
CA LYS A 312 -17.73 -20.50 -21.64
C LYS A 312 -19.03 -21.20 -22.07
N TYR A 313 -19.59 -20.74 -23.15
CA TYR A 313 -20.74 -21.39 -23.75
C TYR A 313 -20.53 -21.56 -25.26
N LYS A 314 -20.28 -22.79 -25.69
CA LYS A 314 -19.85 -23.11 -27.05
C LYS A 314 -18.66 -22.23 -27.47
N ASN A 315 -18.88 -21.32 -28.42
CA ASN A 315 -17.86 -20.44 -28.95
C ASN A 315 -17.75 -19.10 -28.22
N PHE A 316 -18.65 -18.81 -27.26
CA PHE A 316 -18.61 -17.60 -26.46
C PHE A 316 -17.80 -17.78 -25.18
N ASP A 317 -17.07 -16.75 -24.78
CA ASP A 317 -16.45 -16.64 -23.47
C ASP A 317 -16.79 -15.28 -22.83
N LEU A 318 -17.17 -15.32 -21.56
CA LEU A 318 -17.43 -14.14 -20.74
C LEU A 318 -16.51 -14.17 -19.55
N ASN A 319 -15.71 -13.10 -19.37
CA ASN A 319 -14.83 -12.92 -18.24
C ASN A 319 -15.27 -11.71 -17.44
N MET A 320 -15.34 -11.85 -16.12
CA MET A 320 -15.68 -10.80 -15.17
C MET A 320 -14.66 -10.78 -14.05
N GLN A 321 -14.12 -9.60 -13.72
CA GLN A 321 -13.20 -9.40 -12.60
C GLN A 321 -13.76 -8.35 -11.64
N PHE A 322 -13.90 -8.75 -10.40
CA PHE A 322 -14.32 -7.88 -9.31
C PHE A 322 -13.18 -7.70 -8.31
N THR A 323 -13.06 -6.49 -7.78
CA THR A 323 -12.16 -6.15 -6.68
C THR A 323 -12.93 -5.40 -5.60
N GLY A 324 -12.51 -5.56 -4.35
CA GLY A 324 -13.11 -4.83 -3.24
C GLY A 324 -12.13 -4.63 -2.10
N GLN A 325 -12.30 -3.51 -1.40
CA GLN A 325 -11.52 -3.15 -0.22
C GLN A 325 -12.47 -2.67 0.88
N PHE A 326 -12.21 -3.11 2.11
CA PHE A 326 -13.10 -2.85 3.23
C PHE A 326 -12.36 -2.50 4.52
N GLY A 327 -13.04 -1.73 5.39
CA GLY A 327 -12.55 -1.41 6.72
C GLY A 327 -11.54 -0.26 6.76
N PHE A 328 -11.70 0.75 5.89
CA PHE A 328 -10.82 1.92 5.84
C PHE A 328 -11.60 3.21 5.56
N LYS A 329 -10.93 4.34 5.76
CA LYS A 329 -11.44 5.66 5.46
C LYS A 329 -10.57 6.39 4.47
N ILE A 330 -11.18 7.24 3.66
CA ILE A 330 -10.54 8.09 2.66
C ILE A 330 -10.68 9.55 3.08
N LEU A 331 -9.59 10.30 3.00
CA LEU A 331 -9.63 11.75 3.05
C LEU A 331 -9.91 12.28 1.64
N ASN A 332 -11.06 12.95 1.49
CA ASN A 332 -11.36 13.69 0.27
C ASN A 332 -10.66 15.06 0.35
N GLU A 333 -9.49 15.15 -0.27
CA GLU A 333 -8.69 16.37 -0.22
C GLU A 333 -9.39 17.54 -0.94
N ALA A 334 -10.07 17.29 -2.05
CA ALA A 334 -10.80 18.32 -2.77
C ALA A 334 -11.89 18.97 -1.90
N ARG A 335 -12.62 18.18 -1.10
CA ARG A 335 -13.59 18.71 -0.13
C ARG A 335 -12.91 19.51 0.97
N ALA A 336 -11.80 19.01 1.53
CA ALA A 336 -11.07 19.72 2.58
C ALA A 336 -10.59 21.10 2.15
N TYR A 337 -10.21 21.26 0.88
CA TYR A 337 -9.72 22.52 0.33
C TYR A 337 -10.81 23.42 -0.23
N TYR A 338 -11.87 22.88 -0.85
CA TYR A 338 -12.82 23.67 -1.64
C TYR A 338 -14.27 23.67 -1.11
N GLN A 339 -14.59 22.83 -0.12
CA GLN A 339 -15.89 22.85 0.56
C GLN A 339 -15.84 23.74 1.81
N ASN A 340 -15.41 24.98 1.64
CA ASN A 340 -15.27 25.95 2.71
C ASN A 340 -15.51 27.36 2.20
N ASN A 341 -16.18 28.19 3.00
CA ASN A 341 -16.53 29.58 2.66
C ASN A 341 -15.39 30.59 2.93
N ALA A 342 -14.27 30.17 3.53
CA ALA A 342 -13.09 31.02 3.72
C ALA A 342 -12.30 31.24 2.44
N VAL A 343 -12.52 30.41 1.39
CA VAL A 343 -11.76 30.51 0.14
C VAL A 343 -12.27 31.67 -0.74
N THR A 344 -11.33 32.35 -1.40
CA THR A 344 -11.60 33.49 -2.31
C THR A 344 -11.60 33.10 -3.79
N TYR A 345 -11.27 31.85 -4.08
CA TYR A 345 -11.26 31.25 -5.43
C TYR A 345 -12.45 30.27 -5.59
N ASN A 346 -12.53 29.59 -6.72
CA ASN A 346 -13.59 28.63 -6.99
C ASN A 346 -13.71 27.58 -5.89
N ARG A 347 -14.94 27.35 -5.43
CA ARG A 347 -15.29 26.39 -4.37
C ARG A 347 -16.32 25.40 -4.85
N LEU A 348 -16.46 24.29 -4.15
CA LEU A 348 -17.50 23.32 -4.40
C LEU A 348 -18.89 23.92 -4.14
N LYS A 349 -19.88 23.48 -4.93
CA LYS A 349 -21.26 23.99 -4.83
C LYS A 349 -21.83 23.75 -3.42
N ASP A 350 -21.56 22.61 -2.83
CA ASP A 350 -22.01 22.22 -1.50
C ASP A 350 -21.29 22.94 -0.33
N ALA A 351 -20.30 23.81 -0.64
CA ALA A 351 -19.71 24.70 0.38
C ALA A 351 -20.74 25.68 1.00
N ALA A 352 -21.85 25.92 0.33
CA ALA A 352 -22.95 26.77 0.81
C ALA A 352 -24.02 25.96 1.58
N GLU A 353 -23.88 24.66 1.69
CA GLU A 353 -24.82 23.78 2.38
C GLU A 353 -24.36 23.49 3.83
N ALA A 354 -25.28 23.14 4.69
CA ALA A 354 -25.00 22.73 6.07
C ALA A 354 -24.33 21.36 6.08
N PRO A 355 -23.08 21.22 6.55
CA PRO A 355 -22.34 19.96 6.50
C PRO A 355 -23.03 18.79 7.23
N TYR A 356 -23.78 19.09 8.30
CA TYR A 356 -24.47 18.10 9.11
C TYR A 356 -26.00 18.11 8.93
N GLY A 357 -26.52 18.91 7.97
CA GLY A 357 -27.94 18.99 7.68
C GLY A 357 -28.80 19.70 8.78
N ASP A 358 -28.16 20.35 9.73
CA ASP A 358 -28.77 21.06 10.85
C ASP A 358 -29.10 22.54 10.55
N GLY A 359 -28.88 22.98 9.34
CA GLY A 359 -29.08 24.37 8.88
C GLY A 359 -27.86 25.28 9.11
N ASN A 360 -26.88 24.87 9.90
CA ASN A 360 -25.68 25.65 10.17
C ASN A 360 -24.64 25.48 9.08
N VAL A 361 -24.18 26.56 8.49
CA VAL A 361 -23.21 26.61 7.39
C VAL A 361 -21.88 27.18 7.87
N LEU A 362 -20.77 26.62 7.39
CA LEU A 362 -19.45 27.17 7.68
C LEU A 362 -19.33 28.61 7.15
N LYS A 363 -18.93 29.53 8.02
CA LYS A 363 -18.71 30.93 7.67
C LYS A 363 -17.25 31.19 7.29
N PRO A 364 -16.93 32.33 6.62
CA PRO A 364 -15.56 32.68 6.24
C PRO A 364 -14.57 32.74 7.40
N ALA A 365 -15.03 32.93 8.64
CA ALA A 365 -14.18 32.92 9.84
C ALA A 365 -13.60 31.53 10.15
N GLN A 366 -14.25 30.44 9.68
CA GLN A 366 -13.70 29.10 9.82
C GLN A 366 -12.59 28.89 8.82
N LYS A 367 -11.35 28.91 9.29
CA LYS A 367 -10.18 28.59 8.47
C LYS A 367 -10.26 27.16 7.91
N GLN A 368 -9.67 26.96 6.74
CA GLN A 368 -9.49 25.62 6.20
C GLN A 368 -8.63 24.80 7.17
N THR A 369 -9.18 23.70 7.63
CA THR A 369 -8.51 22.80 8.56
C THR A 369 -8.94 21.36 8.36
N PHE A 370 -8.09 20.42 8.77
CA PHE A 370 -8.43 18.99 8.72
C PHE A 370 -9.28 18.62 9.92
N VAL A 371 -10.49 18.12 9.65
CA VAL A 371 -11.41 17.56 10.63
C VAL A 371 -12.01 16.25 10.14
N SER A 372 -12.59 15.47 11.05
CA SER A 372 -13.16 14.15 10.72
C SER A 372 -14.28 14.16 9.68
N TYR A 373 -14.94 15.29 9.46
CA TYR A 373 -15.98 15.49 8.43
C TYR A 373 -15.49 15.16 7.02
N TYR A 374 -14.24 15.43 6.71
CA TYR A 374 -13.65 15.18 5.39
C TYR A 374 -13.19 13.74 5.19
N LEU A 375 -13.30 12.89 6.23
CA LEU A 375 -13.03 11.46 6.17
C LEU A 375 -14.31 10.70 5.81
N SER A 376 -14.32 10.07 4.66
CA SER A 376 -15.43 9.25 4.18
C SER A 376 -15.13 7.76 4.33
N ASN A 377 -16.19 6.93 4.34
CA ASN A 377 -16.05 5.48 4.24
C ASN A 377 -15.46 5.11 2.88
N GLY A 378 -14.32 4.42 2.89
CA GLY A 378 -13.60 3.99 1.70
C GLY A 378 -14.03 2.63 1.14
N ASN A 379 -14.96 1.92 1.80
CA ASN A 379 -15.39 0.60 1.36
C ASN A 379 -15.95 0.62 -0.06
N PHE A 380 -15.52 -0.32 -0.87
CA PHE A 380 -16.06 -0.48 -2.21
C PHE A 380 -16.02 -1.93 -2.70
N PHE A 381 -16.85 -2.21 -3.70
CA PHE A 381 -16.81 -3.41 -4.52
C PHE A 381 -17.01 -3.00 -5.98
N LYS A 382 -16.08 -3.36 -6.86
CA LYS A 382 -15.95 -2.83 -8.22
C LYS A 382 -15.91 -3.96 -9.24
N LEU A 383 -16.67 -3.86 -10.32
CA LEU A 383 -16.45 -4.64 -11.54
C LEU A 383 -15.38 -3.94 -12.36
N SER A 384 -14.13 -4.40 -12.17
CA SER A 384 -12.94 -3.78 -12.75
C SER A 384 -12.78 -4.10 -14.25
N ASN A 385 -13.15 -5.31 -14.66
CA ASN A 385 -13.12 -5.71 -16.08
C ASN A 385 -14.29 -6.62 -16.42
N LEU A 386 -14.87 -6.42 -17.60
CA LEU A 386 -15.87 -7.28 -18.24
C LEU A 386 -15.45 -7.49 -19.70
N THR A 387 -15.22 -8.75 -20.10
CA THR A 387 -14.84 -9.08 -21.48
C THR A 387 -15.73 -10.17 -22.03
N LEU A 388 -16.38 -9.90 -23.16
CA LEU A 388 -17.15 -10.87 -23.95
C LEU A 388 -16.38 -11.18 -25.24
N GLY A 389 -16.06 -12.46 -25.44
CA GLY A 389 -15.37 -12.97 -26.62
C GLY A 389 -16.20 -13.95 -27.41
N TYR A 390 -15.95 -14.03 -28.70
CA TYR A 390 -16.49 -15.03 -29.59
C TYR A 390 -15.41 -15.63 -30.46
N ASN A 391 -15.19 -16.93 -30.33
CA ASN A 391 -14.25 -17.70 -31.12
C ASN A 391 -14.97 -18.12 -32.42
N ILE A 392 -14.51 -17.58 -33.54
CA ILE A 392 -15.12 -17.84 -34.84
C ILE A 392 -14.82 -19.30 -35.24
N PRO A 393 -15.89 -20.14 -35.45
CA PRO A 393 -15.68 -21.51 -35.85
C PRO A 393 -15.17 -21.54 -37.29
N LEU A 394 -13.87 -21.69 -37.46
CA LEU A 394 -13.24 -21.83 -38.76
C LEU A 394 -13.26 -23.32 -39.16
N LYS A 395 -13.74 -23.63 -40.38
CA LYS A 395 -13.44 -24.91 -41.00
C LYS A 395 -11.94 -24.96 -41.28
N GLU A 396 -11.39 -26.17 -41.44
CA GLU A 396 -9.96 -26.34 -41.75
C GLU A 396 -9.50 -25.33 -42.82
N ASN A 397 -8.63 -24.41 -42.38
CA ASN A 397 -8.10 -23.33 -43.21
C ASN A 397 -6.58 -23.39 -43.17
N LYS A 398 -5.97 -23.40 -44.36
CA LYS A 398 -4.50 -23.50 -44.49
C LYS A 398 -3.76 -22.28 -43.89
N TYR A 399 -4.41 -21.12 -43.85
CA TYR A 399 -3.79 -19.84 -43.51
C TYR A 399 -4.15 -19.32 -42.12
N ILE A 400 -5.39 -19.55 -41.69
CA ILE A 400 -5.91 -19.04 -40.40
C ILE A 400 -6.27 -20.23 -39.52
N LYS A 401 -5.54 -20.39 -38.40
CA LYS A 401 -5.76 -21.48 -37.43
C LYS A 401 -6.85 -21.14 -36.41
N ALA A 402 -6.91 -19.89 -35.99
CA ALA A 402 -7.94 -19.41 -35.08
C ALA A 402 -8.23 -17.94 -35.30
N ALA A 403 -9.46 -17.54 -35.07
CA ALA A 403 -9.90 -16.14 -35.06
C ALA A 403 -10.87 -15.90 -33.89
N ARG A 404 -10.67 -14.83 -33.13
CA ARG A 404 -11.54 -14.43 -32.03
C ARG A 404 -11.77 -12.94 -32.07
N VAL A 405 -13.05 -12.54 -32.02
CA VAL A 405 -13.47 -11.15 -31.78
C VAL A 405 -13.83 -10.98 -30.31
N TYR A 406 -13.58 -9.80 -29.76
CA TYR A 406 -13.96 -9.51 -28.38
C TYR A 406 -14.30 -8.05 -28.17
N ALA A 407 -15.13 -7.80 -27.14
CA ALA A 407 -15.38 -6.49 -26.58
C ALA A 407 -15.05 -6.54 -25.10
N SER A 408 -14.34 -5.53 -24.61
CA SER A 408 -13.95 -5.39 -23.21
C SER A 408 -14.34 -4.02 -22.68
N ALA A 409 -14.74 -3.96 -21.42
CA ALA A 409 -14.99 -2.74 -20.68
C ALA A 409 -14.20 -2.76 -19.37
N ASP A 410 -13.45 -1.70 -19.09
CA ASP A 410 -12.73 -1.51 -17.83
C ASP A 410 -13.41 -0.46 -16.97
N ASN A 411 -13.31 -0.61 -15.65
CA ASN A 411 -13.94 0.25 -14.65
C ASN A 411 -15.46 0.35 -14.86
N VAL A 412 -16.14 -0.80 -15.00
CA VAL A 412 -17.55 -0.88 -15.46
C VAL A 412 -18.50 -0.21 -14.47
N PHE A 413 -18.38 -0.52 -13.18
CA PHE A 413 -19.09 0.15 -12.10
C PHE A 413 -18.40 -0.07 -10.74
N THR A 414 -18.69 0.82 -9.80
CA THR A 414 -18.22 0.74 -8.41
C THR A 414 -19.40 0.90 -7.46
N ILE A 415 -19.60 -0.06 -6.56
CA ILE A 415 -20.55 0.02 -5.46
C ILE A 415 -19.80 0.56 -4.26
N THR A 416 -20.13 1.78 -3.81
CA THR A 416 -19.47 2.46 -2.71
C THR A 416 -20.36 3.53 -2.09
N ALA A 417 -20.12 3.86 -0.83
CA ALA A 417 -20.67 5.03 -0.17
C ALA A 417 -19.74 6.27 -0.27
N TYR A 418 -18.57 6.11 -0.89
CA TYR A 418 -17.65 7.22 -1.11
C TYR A 418 -18.18 8.14 -2.22
N ASN A 419 -18.22 9.43 -1.94
CA ASN A 419 -18.75 10.45 -2.85
C ASN A 419 -17.66 11.30 -3.55
N GLY A 420 -16.41 10.82 -3.54
CA GLY A 420 -15.29 11.39 -4.32
C GLY A 420 -15.16 10.76 -5.71
N LEU A 421 -13.98 10.91 -6.33
CA LEU A 421 -13.74 10.47 -7.70
C LEU A 421 -13.70 8.93 -7.82
N ASP A 422 -12.89 8.27 -7.00
CA ASP A 422 -12.73 6.80 -7.00
C ASP A 422 -12.19 6.35 -5.64
N PRO A 423 -12.85 5.41 -4.93
CA PRO A 423 -12.37 4.88 -3.67
C PRO A 423 -11.14 3.96 -3.83
N GLU A 424 -10.85 3.48 -5.02
CA GLU A 424 -9.64 2.71 -5.32
C GLU A 424 -8.46 3.66 -5.52
N LEU A 425 -7.75 3.94 -4.41
CA LEU A 425 -6.64 4.87 -4.41
C LEU A 425 -5.31 4.15 -4.63
N SER A 426 -4.52 4.64 -5.58
CA SER A 426 -3.12 4.26 -5.75
C SER A 426 -2.24 5.51 -5.65
N ASN A 427 -1.78 5.81 -4.45
CA ASN A 427 -0.80 6.87 -4.24
C ASN A 427 0.60 6.29 -4.41
N GLY A 428 1.44 6.96 -5.19
CA GLY A 428 2.83 6.52 -5.41
C GLY A 428 3.69 6.57 -4.15
N ASP A 429 3.28 7.35 -3.15
CA ASP A 429 3.94 7.48 -1.86
C ASP A 429 3.09 6.84 -0.76
N PRO A 430 3.60 5.78 -0.09
CA PRO A 430 2.89 5.12 1.01
C PRO A 430 2.54 6.04 2.19
N GLN A 431 3.27 7.16 2.37
CA GLN A 431 2.98 8.14 3.42
C GLN A 431 1.69 8.91 3.19
N TYR A 432 1.16 8.90 1.97
CA TYR A 432 -0.11 9.55 1.59
C TYR A 432 -1.23 8.53 1.34
N SER A 433 -1.14 7.35 1.95
CA SER A 433 -2.19 6.32 1.83
C SER A 433 -3.55 6.87 2.24
N GLY A 434 -4.59 6.52 1.48
CA GLY A 434 -5.98 6.89 1.77
C GLY A 434 -6.35 8.35 1.47
N ILE A 435 -5.48 9.14 0.83
CA ILE A 435 -5.79 10.52 0.40
C ILE A 435 -6.22 10.49 -1.06
N ASP A 436 -7.46 10.91 -1.34
CA ASP A 436 -7.95 11.22 -2.68
C ASP A 436 -7.51 12.63 -3.04
N GLN A 437 -6.36 12.70 -3.72
CA GLN A 437 -5.68 13.95 -4.01
C GLN A 437 -6.50 14.85 -4.94
N ARG A 438 -6.54 16.14 -4.65
CA ARG A 438 -7.35 17.16 -5.36
C ARG A 438 -6.94 17.40 -6.83
N ASP A 439 -5.74 17.01 -7.21
CA ASP A 439 -5.17 17.14 -8.56
C ASP A 439 -5.17 15.80 -9.33
N LYS A 440 -5.78 14.76 -8.76
CA LYS A 440 -5.92 13.45 -9.40
C LYS A 440 -6.84 13.53 -10.60
N TYR A 441 -6.41 12.94 -11.72
CA TYR A 441 -7.27 12.76 -12.88
C TYR A 441 -8.37 11.73 -12.57
N PRO A 442 -9.64 12.00 -12.94
CA PRO A 442 -10.73 11.05 -12.71
C PRO A 442 -10.49 9.71 -13.38
N THR A 443 -10.88 8.62 -12.70
CA THR A 443 -10.88 7.28 -13.29
C THR A 443 -11.86 7.22 -14.46
N ILE A 444 -11.38 6.74 -15.61
CA ILE A 444 -12.19 6.67 -16.86
C ILE A 444 -12.73 5.25 -17.08
N HIS A 445 -13.89 5.16 -17.71
CA HIS A 445 -14.38 3.93 -18.33
C HIS A 445 -13.70 3.74 -19.69
N THR A 446 -13.16 2.55 -19.94
CA THR A 446 -12.51 2.24 -21.21
C THR A 446 -13.25 1.11 -21.90
N TYR A 447 -13.56 1.29 -23.18
CA TYR A 447 -14.18 0.27 -24.02
C TYR A 447 -13.22 -0.11 -25.14
N THR A 448 -12.94 -1.40 -25.26
CA THR A 448 -12.00 -1.95 -26.24
C THR A 448 -12.69 -2.98 -27.12
N PHE A 449 -12.53 -2.87 -28.42
CA PHE A 449 -12.93 -3.89 -29.40
C PHE A 449 -11.70 -4.45 -30.07
N GLY A 450 -11.60 -5.76 -30.17
CA GLY A 450 -10.40 -6.39 -30.70
C GLY A 450 -10.68 -7.63 -31.54
N LEU A 451 -9.72 -7.93 -32.41
CA LEU A 451 -9.66 -9.12 -33.25
C LEU A 451 -8.31 -9.80 -33.05
N ASN A 452 -8.32 -11.06 -32.62
CA ASN A 452 -7.13 -11.91 -32.56
C ASN A 452 -7.18 -12.92 -33.71
N VAL A 453 -6.13 -13.01 -34.49
CA VAL A 453 -6.00 -13.99 -35.58
C VAL A 453 -4.69 -14.74 -35.41
N THR A 454 -4.77 -16.08 -35.46
CA THR A 454 -3.60 -16.97 -35.44
C THR A 454 -3.46 -17.60 -36.81
N PHE A 455 -2.26 -17.49 -37.40
CA PHE A 455 -1.92 -18.03 -38.71
C PHE A 455 -1.18 -19.36 -38.63
#